data_1d76cd9bc8c9960f52a5139cf2645f8d
#
_entry.id   1d76cd9bc8c9960f52a5139cf2645f8d
#
_cell.length_a   1.000
_cell.length_b   1.000
_cell.length_c   1.000
_cell.angle_alpha   90.00
_cell.angle_beta   90.00
_cell.angle_gamma   90.00
#
_symmetry.space_group_name_H-M   'P 1'
#
loop_
_entity.id
_entity.type
_entity.pdbx_description
1 polymer ?
#
loop_
_entity_poly.entity_id
_entity_poly.type
_entity_poly.pdbx_seq_one_letter_code
_entity_poly.pdbx_strand_id
1 'polypeptide(L)'
;MTDLGSDLGPIQLKNPIICASSEFTMTLGGIRAALKAGAGAVVAKSVNEAPGAARQLDIAEYVMLDSDWAVASWERAGLEASLFCRSGLAQTPLSEWIAMLARADAEARTHDAFVVGSITIADAAPAARIAATMEAAGLRWIELNLSAPHGREAVAGAVRQLADPEAVHDYVAAVRSATKVPLTVKLTSQSGDPLALAEQAIAAGADMLVLMGRFQGFMPDIETMQPILGSAGAIGGRWALPLTLYWISKCFKALPRTTPLLATNGMRCGDDVIRALLSGARGVEVASAVLLRGPGVIGEMFAGLETYCLRKGIVRLDEIVGRAADAALGYGALAPVKRTSYPWDRFIR
;
A
#
# COMPACT_ATOMS: atom_id res chain seq x y z
N MET A 1 -30.16 -1.49 -1.37
CA MET A 1 -28.93 -2.28 -1.14
C MET A 1 -27.79 -1.33 -1.39
N THR A 2 -26.83 -1.20 -0.50
CA THR A 2 -25.67 -0.29 -0.66
C THR A 2 -24.73 -0.91 -1.68
N ASP A 3 -24.32 -0.14 -2.69
CA ASP A 3 -23.27 -0.54 -3.63
C ASP A 3 -21.92 -0.14 -3.03
N LEU A 4 -21.17 -1.13 -2.57
CA LEU A 4 -19.83 -0.97 -1.99
C LEU A 4 -18.71 -1.25 -3.00
N GLY A 5 -19.05 -1.34 -4.28
CA GLY A 5 -18.08 -1.40 -5.38
C GLY A 5 -17.21 -0.14 -5.44
N SER A 6 -16.00 -0.28 -5.95
CA SER A 6 -15.09 0.83 -6.15
C SER A 6 -14.60 0.89 -7.59
N ASP A 7 -14.76 2.05 -8.21
CA ASP A 7 -14.33 2.34 -9.57
C ASP A 7 -12.89 2.88 -9.55
N LEU A 8 -11.97 2.10 -10.11
CA LEU A 8 -10.57 2.47 -10.31
C LEU A 8 -10.26 2.80 -11.79
N GLY A 9 -11.24 3.24 -12.55
CA GLY A 9 -11.11 3.50 -13.98
C GLY A 9 -11.13 2.20 -14.80
N PRO A 10 -9.96 1.64 -15.16
CA PRO A 10 -9.93 0.40 -15.94
C PRO A 10 -10.32 -0.84 -15.12
N ILE A 11 -10.38 -0.74 -13.80
CA ILE A 11 -10.69 -1.83 -12.86
C ILE A 11 -11.91 -1.48 -12.03
N GLN A 12 -12.89 -2.40 -11.99
CA GLN A 12 -14.04 -2.33 -11.08
C GLN A 12 -13.84 -3.36 -9.98
N LEU A 13 -13.81 -2.90 -8.73
CA LEU A 13 -13.69 -3.78 -7.56
C LEU A 13 -15.05 -3.97 -6.91
N LYS A 14 -15.35 -5.18 -6.44
CA LYS A 14 -16.56 -5.48 -5.64
C LYS A 14 -16.58 -4.72 -4.30
N ASN A 15 -15.40 -4.33 -3.78
CA ASN A 15 -15.23 -3.50 -2.59
C ASN A 15 -13.83 -2.87 -2.59
N PRO A 16 -13.57 -1.81 -1.81
CA PRO A 16 -12.32 -1.04 -1.86
C PRO A 16 -11.13 -1.69 -1.13
N ILE A 17 -11.24 -2.90 -0.60
CA ILE A 17 -10.22 -3.49 0.26
C ILE A 17 -9.35 -4.45 -0.53
N ILE A 18 -8.05 -4.14 -0.61
CA ILE A 18 -7.04 -4.90 -1.34
C ILE A 18 -6.05 -5.50 -0.33
N CYS A 19 -5.82 -6.81 -0.41
CA CYS A 19 -4.74 -7.43 0.33
C CYS A 19 -3.41 -7.08 -0.34
N ALA A 20 -2.58 -6.27 0.31
CA ALA A 20 -1.34 -5.76 -0.24
C ALA A 20 -0.25 -6.83 -0.33
N SER A 21 0.73 -6.58 -1.20
CA SER A 21 1.94 -7.40 -1.32
C SER A 21 2.67 -7.54 0.01
N SER A 22 2.81 -8.76 0.47
CA SER A 22 3.49 -9.13 1.72
C SER A 22 3.94 -10.60 1.69
N GLU A 23 4.56 -11.05 2.75
CA GLU A 23 4.92 -12.46 2.92
C GLU A 23 3.70 -13.38 2.93
N PHE A 24 2.55 -12.88 3.38
CA PHE A 24 1.29 -13.61 3.32
C PHE A 24 0.89 -13.97 1.89
N THR A 25 1.20 -13.12 0.91
CA THR A 25 0.85 -13.30 -0.50
C THR A 25 1.97 -13.93 -1.34
N MET A 26 2.95 -14.57 -0.69
CA MET A 26 4.04 -15.33 -1.34
C MET A 26 3.62 -16.72 -1.81
N THR A 27 2.46 -17.19 -1.40
CA THR A 27 1.99 -18.55 -1.71
C THR A 27 0.57 -18.51 -2.26
N LEU A 28 0.24 -19.49 -3.08
CA LEU A 28 -1.13 -19.67 -3.56
C LEU A 28 -2.13 -19.84 -2.41
N GLY A 29 -1.71 -20.47 -1.30
CA GLY A 29 -2.53 -20.62 -0.09
C GLY A 29 -2.91 -19.28 0.53
N GLY A 30 -1.94 -18.37 0.69
CA GLY A 30 -2.18 -17.03 1.23
C GLY A 30 -3.04 -16.18 0.30
N ILE A 31 -2.79 -16.22 -1.02
CA ILE A 31 -3.62 -15.53 -2.02
C ILE A 31 -5.07 -16.01 -1.92
N ARG A 32 -5.30 -17.33 -1.94
CA ARG A 32 -6.65 -17.91 -1.82
C ARG A 32 -7.33 -17.56 -0.50
N ALA A 33 -6.58 -17.52 0.60
CA ALA A 33 -7.13 -17.15 1.91
C ALA A 33 -7.61 -15.69 1.92
N ALA A 34 -6.87 -14.75 1.30
CA ALA A 34 -7.30 -13.37 1.16
C ALA A 34 -8.54 -13.22 0.26
N LEU A 35 -8.59 -13.94 -0.87
CA LEU A 35 -9.78 -13.98 -1.75
C LEU A 35 -11.02 -14.49 -0.99
N LYS A 36 -10.88 -15.60 -0.24
CA LYS A 36 -11.97 -16.16 0.58
C LYS A 36 -12.41 -15.21 1.70
N ALA A 37 -11.51 -14.40 2.23
CA ALA A 37 -11.81 -13.39 3.23
C ALA A 37 -12.53 -12.15 2.66
N GLY A 38 -12.75 -12.10 1.35
CA GLY A 38 -13.55 -11.07 0.69
C GLY A 38 -12.76 -9.93 0.06
N ALA A 39 -11.44 -10.03 -0.08
CA ALA A 39 -10.64 -9.00 -0.75
C ALA A 39 -11.17 -8.70 -2.17
N GLY A 40 -11.25 -7.41 -2.53
CA GLY A 40 -11.55 -6.97 -3.90
C GLY A 40 -10.40 -7.27 -4.86
N ALA A 41 -9.17 -7.24 -4.35
CA ALA A 41 -7.98 -7.70 -5.05
C ALA A 41 -6.91 -8.19 -4.07
N VAL A 42 -5.96 -8.98 -4.59
CA VAL A 42 -4.79 -9.47 -3.84
C VAL A 42 -3.54 -9.15 -4.64
N VAL A 43 -2.67 -8.30 -4.10
CA VAL A 43 -1.37 -8.01 -4.69
C VAL A 43 -0.39 -9.10 -4.26
N ALA A 44 0.11 -9.85 -5.20
CA ALA A 44 1.08 -10.91 -4.95
C ALA A 44 2.43 -10.35 -4.47
N LYS A 45 3.25 -11.18 -3.83
CA LYS A 45 4.60 -10.75 -3.44
C LYS A 45 5.39 -10.27 -4.65
N SER A 46 6.02 -9.11 -4.50
CA SER A 46 6.79 -8.50 -5.56
C SER A 46 7.98 -9.36 -6.01
N VAL A 47 8.30 -9.28 -7.28
CA VAL A 47 9.45 -9.93 -7.92
C VAL A 47 10.33 -8.92 -8.62
N ASN A 48 11.58 -9.28 -8.87
CA ASN A 48 12.43 -8.75 -9.92
C ASN A 48 13.40 -9.87 -10.35
N GLU A 49 14.16 -9.64 -11.42
CA GLU A 49 15.06 -10.65 -11.95
C GLU A 49 16.48 -10.64 -11.36
N ALA A 50 16.80 -9.69 -10.48
CA ALA A 50 18.14 -9.59 -9.91
C ALA A 50 18.45 -10.78 -8.99
N PRO A 51 19.50 -11.57 -9.23
CA PRO A 51 19.82 -12.74 -8.41
C PRO A 51 20.03 -12.43 -6.92
N GLY A 52 20.54 -11.21 -6.61
CA GLY A 52 20.69 -10.76 -5.23
C GLY A 52 19.38 -10.50 -4.52
N ALA A 53 18.33 -10.10 -5.26
CA ALA A 53 17.01 -9.86 -4.70
C ALA A 53 16.33 -11.17 -4.25
N ALA A 54 16.52 -12.27 -4.96
CA ALA A 54 15.98 -13.58 -4.58
C ALA A 54 16.51 -14.05 -3.21
N ARG A 55 17.73 -13.68 -2.83
CA ARG A 55 18.32 -14.05 -1.53
C ARG A 55 17.97 -13.12 -0.37
N GLN A 56 17.22 -12.07 -0.58
CA GLN A 56 16.82 -11.14 0.50
C GLN A 56 15.99 -11.84 1.59
N LEU A 57 15.23 -12.88 1.26
CA LEU A 57 14.49 -13.66 2.26
C LEU A 57 15.40 -14.45 3.21
N ASP A 58 16.63 -14.78 2.83
CA ASP A 58 17.58 -15.50 3.68
C ASP A 58 18.00 -14.67 4.91
N ILE A 59 17.89 -13.33 4.81
CA ILE A 59 18.19 -12.37 5.87
C ILE A 59 16.97 -11.60 6.35
N ALA A 60 15.75 -12.03 5.95
CA ALA A 60 14.53 -11.39 6.36
C ALA A 60 14.30 -11.58 7.87
N GLU A 61 13.83 -10.51 8.52
CA GLU A 61 13.52 -10.49 9.95
C GLU A 61 12.30 -9.61 10.19
N TYR A 62 11.43 -10.02 11.09
CA TYR A 62 10.15 -9.35 11.37
C TYR A 62 9.96 -9.21 12.86
N VAL A 63 9.78 -7.98 13.31
CA VAL A 63 9.58 -7.64 14.71
C VAL A 63 8.32 -6.79 14.84
N MET A 64 7.52 -7.07 15.86
CA MET A 64 6.43 -6.22 16.28
C MET A 64 6.92 -5.30 17.39
N LEU A 65 6.67 -4.00 17.23
CA LEU A 65 6.91 -2.99 18.24
C LEU A 65 5.56 -2.53 18.79
N ASP A 66 5.42 -2.48 20.10
CA ASP A 66 4.22 -1.94 20.75
C ASP A 66 4.19 -0.40 20.75
N SER A 67 3.27 0.20 21.51
CA SER A 67 3.16 1.66 21.66
C SER A 67 4.35 2.31 22.33
N ASP A 68 5.09 1.57 23.14
CA ASP A 68 6.27 2.03 23.86
C ASP A 68 7.58 1.71 23.11
N TRP A 69 7.46 1.24 21.88
CA TRP A 69 8.56 0.82 21.01
C TRP A 69 9.32 -0.42 21.51
N ALA A 70 8.76 -1.14 22.48
CA ALA A 70 9.30 -2.41 22.93
C ALA A 70 8.91 -3.55 21.97
N VAL A 71 9.78 -4.57 21.90
CA VAL A 71 9.49 -5.77 21.12
C VAL A 71 8.34 -6.55 21.77
N ALA A 72 7.26 -6.72 21.04
CA ALA A 72 6.08 -7.44 21.48
C ALA A 72 5.96 -8.81 20.79
N SER A 73 5.32 -9.78 21.44
CA SER A 73 4.97 -11.03 20.79
C SER A 73 3.82 -10.80 19.77
N TRP A 74 3.81 -11.60 18.72
CA TRP A 74 2.78 -11.52 17.68
C TRP A 74 1.36 -11.71 18.23
N GLU A 75 1.20 -12.60 19.22
CA GLU A 75 -0.09 -12.90 19.82
C GLU A 75 -0.65 -11.77 20.69
N ARG A 76 0.22 -10.89 21.18
CA ARG A 76 -0.14 -9.75 22.03
C ARG A 76 -0.13 -8.42 21.28
N ALA A 77 0.25 -8.42 20.02
CA ALA A 77 0.31 -7.21 19.22
C ALA A 77 -1.08 -6.61 19.02
N GLY A 78 -1.34 -5.48 19.67
CA GLY A 78 -2.59 -4.72 19.55
C GLY A 78 -2.69 -3.94 18.24
N LEU A 79 -3.80 -3.22 18.05
CA LEU A 79 -4.02 -2.39 16.85
C LEU A 79 -2.95 -1.31 16.67
N GLU A 80 -2.35 -0.84 17.76
CA GLU A 80 -1.31 0.21 17.75
C GLU A 80 0.10 -0.33 17.42
N ALA A 81 0.26 -1.65 17.39
CA ALA A 81 1.57 -2.25 17.12
C ALA A 81 2.07 -1.90 15.71
N SER A 82 3.39 -1.71 15.61
CA SER A 82 4.08 -1.42 14.36
C SER A 82 4.85 -2.64 13.88
N LEU A 83 4.73 -2.94 12.59
CA LEU A 83 5.59 -3.94 11.96
C LEU A 83 6.91 -3.28 11.56
N PHE A 84 8.01 -3.76 12.12
CA PHE A 84 9.37 -3.36 11.78
C PHE A 84 10.11 -4.56 11.21
N CYS A 85 10.62 -4.46 9.97
CA CYS A 85 11.14 -5.64 9.30
C CYS A 85 12.16 -5.35 8.21
N ARG A 86 13.01 -6.34 7.94
CA ARG A 86 13.64 -6.55 6.64
C ARG A 86 12.83 -7.61 5.90
N SER A 87 12.16 -7.21 4.84
CA SER A 87 11.39 -8.15 4.01
C SER A 87 12.18 -8.53 2.75
N GLY A 88 11.83 -9.63 2.13
CA GLY A 88 12.43 -10.07 0.86
C GLY A 88 11.45 -10.04 -0.29
N LEU A 89 11.84 -10.66 -1.40
CA LEU A 89 11.03 -10.85 -2.60
C LEU A 89 10.62 -12.32 -2.74
N ALA A 90 9.68 -12.62 -3.65
CA ALA A 90 9.36 -14.00 -3.96
C ALA A 90 10.59 -14.73 -4.50
N GLN A 91 10.85 -15.93 -3.96
CA GLN A 91 12.02 -16.75 -4.31
C GLN A 91 11.71 -17.82 -5.37
N THR A 92 10.43 -18.05 -5.65
CA THR A 92 10.01 -18.96 -6.72
C THR A 92 10.58 -18.48 -8.06
N PRO A 93 11.12 -19.38 -8.91
CA PRO A 93 11.59 -19.00 -10.24
C PRO A 93 10.54 -18.18 -11.00
N LEU A 94 10.96 -17.09 -11.66
CA LEU A 94 10.06 -16.07 -12.21
C LEU A 94 8.98 -16.66 -13.14
N SER A 95 9.35 -17.60 -14.01
CA SER A 95 8.40 -18.26 -14.92
C SER A 95 7.34 -19.07 -14.19
N GLU A 96 7.73 -19.80 -13.15
CA GLU A 96 6.81 -20.59 -12.33
C GLU A 96 5.90 -19.68 -11.52
N TRP A 97 6.46 -18.58 -10.96
CA TRP A 97 5.73 -17.58 -10.22
C TRP A 97 4.65 -16.93 -11.09
N ILE A 98 5.00 -16.45 -12.29
CA ILE A 98 4.05 -15.85 -13.22
C ILE A 98 2.96 -16.84 -13.62
N ALA A 99 3.32 -18.09 -13.93
CA ALA A 99 2.33 -19.12 -14.26
C ALA A 99 1.38 -19.43 -13.11
N MET A 100 1.89 -19.42 -11.86
CA MET A 100 1.06 -19.58 -10.66
C MET A 100 0.10 -18.38 -10.49
N LEU A 101 0.59 -17.14 -10.67
CA LEU A 101 -0.23 -15.94 -10.55
C LEU A 101 -1.34 -15.89 -11.61
N ALA A 102 -1.04 -16.25 -12.85
CA ALA A 102 -2.05 -16.30 -13.92
C ALA A 102 -3.19 -17.29 -13.59
N ARG A 103 -2.84 -18.46 -13.02
CA ARG A 103 -3.86 -19.40 -12.53
C ARG A 103 -4.66 -18.84 -11.36
N ALA A 104 -3.97 -18.20 -10.41
CA ALA A 104 -4.61 -17.58 -9.26
C ALA A 104 -5.55 -16.44 -9.66
N ASP A 105 -5.19 -15.63 -10.68
CA ASP A 105 -6.07 -14.57 -11.20
C ASP A 105 -7.29 -15.15 -11.96
N ALA A 106 -7.11 -16.26 -12.66
CA ALA A 106 -8.24 -16.97 -13.26
C ALA A 106 -9.21 -17.50 -12.20
N GLU A 107 -8.71 -18.06 -11.09
CA GLU A 107 -9.51 -18.46 -9.94
C GLU A 107 -10.20 -17.26 -9.26
N ALA A 108 -9.53 -16.11 -9.17
CA ALA A 108 -10.07 -14.90 -8.52
C ALA A 108 -11.36 -14.38 -9.19
N ARG A 109 -11.58 -14.68 -10.49
CA ARG A 109 -12.84 -14.38 -11.19
C ARG A 109 -14.05 -14.99 -10.51
N THR A 110 -13.92 -16.18 -9.93
CA THR A 110 -15.03 -16.83 -9.20
C THR A 110 -15.36 -16.13 -7.89
N HIS A 111 -14.48 -15.26 -7.41
CA HIS A 111 -14.66 -14.41 -6.24
C HIS A 111 -15.01 -12.96 -6.58
N ASP A 112 -15.23 -12.64 -7.86
CA ASP A 112 -15.36 -11.26 -8.36
C ASP A 112 -14.19 -10.39 -7.83
N ALA A 113 -12.96 -10.84 -8.11
CA ALA A 113 -11.73 -10.24 -7.61
C ALA A 113 -10.59 -10.37 -8.62
N PHE A 114 -9.45 -9.78 -8.25
CA PHE A 114 -8.23 -9.79 -9.05
C PHE A 114 -7.04 -10.32 -8.24
N VAL A 115 -6.11 -10.98 -8.93
CA VAL A 115 -4.74 -11.15 -8.45
C VAL A 115 -3.83 -10.24 -9.26
N VAL A 116 -3.13 -9.37 -8.56
CA VAL A 116 -2.26 -8.34 -9.14
C VAL A 116 -0.82 -8.83 -9.13
N GLY A 117 -0.19 -8.85 -10.29
CA GLY A 117 1.25 -9.11 -10.39
C GLY A 117 2.03 -7.90 -9.89
N SER A 118 2.99 -8.08 -8.98
CA SER A 118 3.77 -6.96 -8.44
C SER A 118 5.24 -7.07 -8.83
N ILE A 119 5.77 -5.99 -9.39
CA ILE A 119 7.15 -5.86 -9.84
C ILE A 119 7.81 -4.79 -8.97
N THR A 120 8.93 -5.13 -8.32
CA THR A 120 9.75 -4.13 -7.63
C THR A 120 10.91 -3.71 -8.50
N ILE A 121 11.48 -2.55 -8.21
CA ILE A 121 12.47 -1.93 -9.07
C ILE A 121 13.79 -2.70 -9.02
N ALA A 122 14.30 -3.07 -10.22
CA ALA A 122 15.72 -3.24 -10.48
C ALA A 122 16.12 -2.21 -11.57
N ASP A 123 16.19 -2.64 -12.82
CA ASP A 123 16.35 -1.75 -13.97
C ASP A 123 15.05 -1.71 -14.79
N ALA A 124 14.83 -0.62 -15.52
CA ALA A 124 13.59 -0.41 -16.26
C ALA A 124 13.35 -1.46 -17.36
N ALA A 125 14.40 -1.83 -18.11
CA ALA A 125 14.26 -2.79 -19.19
C ALA A 125 13.89 -4.21 -18.71
N PRO A 126 14.50 -4.78 -17.65
CA PRO A 126 14.03 -6.01 -17.03
C PRO A 126 12.58 -5.91 -16.51
N ALA A 127 12.24 -4.83 -15.81
CA ALA A 127 10.86 -4.64 -15.30
C ALA A 127 9.83 -4.63 -16.45
N ALA A 128 10.16 -3.98 -17.56
CA ALA A 128 9.33 -3.96 -18.76
C ALA A 128 9.13 -5.38 -19.33
N ARG A 129 10.21 -6.20 -19.39
CA ARG A 129 10.08 -7.61 -19.81
C ARG A 129 9.22 -8.44 -18.88
N ILE A 130 9.34 -8.25 -17.57
CA ILE A 130 8.49 -8.94 -16.58
C ILE A 130 7.02 -8.56 -16.79
N ALA A 131 6.72 -7.27 -16.96
CA ALA A 131 5.37 -6.79 -17.21
C ALA A 131 4.77 -7.41 -18.49
N ALA A 132 5.52 -7.43 -19.60
CA ALA A 132 5.09 -8.06 -20.84
C ALA A 132 4.86 -9.57 -20.66
N THR A 133 5.70 -10.26 -19.87
CA THR A 133 5.51 -11.69 -19.58
C THR A 133 4.29 -11.95 -18.73
N MET A 134 4.00 -11.10 -17.75
CA MET A 134 2.79 -11.17 -16.93
C MET A 134 1.53 -10.98 -17.77
N GLU A 135 1.51 -10.00 -18.66
CA GLU A 135 0.40 -9.79 -19.61
C GLU A 135 0.22 -10.98 -20.55
N ALA A 136 1.29 -11.47 -21.15
CA ALA A 136 1.27 -12.65 -22.04
C ALA A 136 0.76 -13.92 -21.32
N ALA A 137 0.99 -14.03 -20.01
CA ALA A 137 0.47 -15.12 -19.18
C ALA A 137 -1.00 -14.93 -18.80
N GLY A 138 -1.62 -13.79 -19.11
CA GLY A 138 -3.03 -13.50 -18.89
C GLY A 138 -3.37 -12.80 -17.59
N LEU A 139 -2.39 -12.23 -16.87
CA LEU A 139 -2.69 -11.35 -15.72
C LEU A 139 -3.40 -10.08 -16.21
N ARG A 140 -4.42 -9.69 -15.46
CA ARG A 140 -5.32 -8.57 -15.82
C ARG A 140 -4.93 -7.25 -15.16
N TRP A 141 -3.95 -7.23 -14.27
CA TRP A 141 -3.54 -6.04 -13.50
C TRP A 141 -2.12 -6.21 -12.99
N ILE A 142 -1.30 -5.15 -13.08
CA ILE A 142 0.09 -5.12 -12.62
C ILE A 142 0.30 -3.93 -11.69
N GLU A 143 1.01 -4.16 -10.58
CA GLU A 143 1.55 -3.12 -9.69
C GLU A 143 3.05 -2.96 -9.91
N LEU A 144 3.49 -1.73 -10.17
CA LEU A 144 4.89 -1.35 -10.16
C LEU A 144 5.25 -0.74 -8.81
N ASN A 145 5.99 -1.48 -7.98
CA ASN A 145 6.33 -1.08 -6.63
C ASN A 145 7.64 -0.29 -6.58
N LEU A 146 7.54 1.04 -6.52
CA LEU A 146 8.66 1.98 -6.40
C LEU A 146 9.00 2.31 -4.94
N SER A 147 8.34 1.67 -3.97
CA SER A 147 8.39 2.02 -2.55
C SER A 147 9.22 1.08 -1.68
N ALA A 148 9.98 0.14 -2.27
CA ALA A 148 10.75 -0.83 -1.49
C ALA A 148 11.93 -0.16 -0.76
N PRO A 149 11.91 0.01 0.57
CA PRO A 149 12.90 0.81 1.28
C PRO A 149 14.25 0.11 1.49
N HIS A 150 14.34 -1.18 1.23
CA HIS A 150 15.54 -1.99 1.53
C HIS A 150 16.48 -2.22 0.36
N GLY A 151 16.06 -1.85 -0.83
CA GLY A 151 16.71 -2.34 -2.02
C GLY A 151 18.10 -1.81 -2.29
N ARG A 152 18.43 -0.64 -1.77
CA ARG A 152 19.75 -0.03 -2.00
C ARG A 152 20.88 -0.72 -1.24
N GLU A 153 20.58 -1.33 -0.10
CA GLU A 153 21.59 -1.90 0.80
C GLU A 153 21.84 -3.39 0.53
N ALA A 154 20.85 -4.12 0.00
CA ALA A 154 20.94 -5.56 -0.15
C ALA A 154 21.86 -6.00 -1.27
N VAL A 155 21.87 -5.32 -2.43
CA VAL A 155 22.81 -5.50 -3.54
C VAL A 155 22.96 -4.19 -4.29
N ALA A 156 24.19 -3.70 -4.48
CA ALA A 156 24.44 -2.50 -5.27
C ALA A 156 23.82 -2.65 -6.67
N GLY A 157 22.81 -1.82 -6.99
CA GLY A 157 22.10 -1.81 -8.27
C GLY A 157 20.83 -2.64 -8.38
N ALA A 158 20.48 -3.49 -7.39
CA ALA A 158 19.36 -4.43 -7.55
C ALA A 158 17.97 -3.82 -7.25
N VAL A 159 17.86 -2.86 -6.35
CA VAL A 159 16.60 -2.17 -6.04
C VAL A 159 16.90 -0.72 -5.73
N ARG A 160 16.24 0.18 -6.43
CA ARG A 160 16.34 1.62 -6.17
C ARG A 160 15.01 2.09 -5.60
N GLN A 161 15.08 2.89 -4.54
CA GLN A 161 13.97 3.72 -4.16
C GLN A 161 13.93 4.91 -5.11
N LEU A 162 12.86 5.07 -5.89
CA LEU A 162 12.71 6.23 -6.74
C LEU A 162 11.98 7.32 -5.96
N ALA A 163 12.76 8.31 -5.52
CA ALA A 163 12.26 9.53 -4.89
C ALA A 163 12.46 10.77 -5.78
N ASP A 164 13.04 10.58 -6.96
CA ASP A 164 13.23 11.61 -7.97
C ASP A 164 12.09 11.54 -9.01
N PRO A 165 11.37 12.65 -9.27
CA PRO A 165 10.23 12.68 -10.17
C PRO A 165 10.55 12.29 -11.62
N GLU A 166 11.68 12.74 -12.17
CA GLU A 166 12.08 12.42 -13.54
C GLU A 166 12.41 10.93 -13.67
N ALA A 167 13.13 10.37 -12.70
CA ALA A 167 13.41 8.94 -12.67
C ALA A 167 12.15 8.09 -12.53
N VAL A 168 11.13 8.56 -11.80
CA VAL A 168 9.80 7.91 -11.74
C VAL A 168 9.14 7.92 -13.10
N HIS A 169 9.11 9.07 -13.77
CA HIS A 169 8.55 9.19 -15.13
C HIS A 169 9.18 8.17 -16.08
N ASP A 170 10.50 8.18 -16.20
CA ASP A 170 11.24 7.36 -17.17
C ASP A 170 11.02 5.85 -16.90
N TYR A 171 11.03 5.47 -15.63
CA TYR A 171 10.81 4.08 -15.24
C TYR A 171 9.39 3.61 -15.56
N VAL A 172 8.38 4.41 -15.21
CA VAL A 172 6.97 4.11 -15.48
C VAL A 172 6.71 4.06 -16.98
N ALA A 173 7.23 5.03 -17.76
CA ALA A 173 7.08 5.07 -19.20
C ALA A 173 7.69 3.83 -19.88
N ALA A 174 8.86 3.39 -19.44
CA ALA A 174 9.49 2.17 -19.94
C ALA A 174 8.62 0.93 -19.71
N VAL A 175 8.06 0.76 -18.50
CA VAL A 175 7.17 -0.36 -18.19
C VAL A 175 5.85 -0.23 -18.97
N ARG A 176 5.26 0.97 -19.01
CA ARG A 176 4.01 1.23 -19.74
C ARG A 176 4.12 0.88 -21.23
N SER A 177 5.28 1.15 -21.84
CA SER A 177 5.51 0.83 -23.24
C SER A 177 5.46 -0.68 -23.56
N ALA A 178 5.69 -1.52 -22.55
CA ALA A 178 5.79 -2.96 -22.67
C ALA A 178 4.49 -3.73 -22.30
N THR A 179 3.48 -3.04 -21.75
CA THR A 179 2.23 -3.68 -21.33
C THR A 179 1.04 -2.78 -21.58
N LYS A 180 -0.15 -3.34 -21.81
CA LYS A 180 -1.42 -2.62 -21.99
C LYS A 180 -2.40 -2.86 -20.85
N VAL A 181 -2.11 -3.84 -19.96
CA VAL A 181 -2.99 -4.07 -18.82
C VAL A 181 -2.95 -2.89 -17.85
N PRO A 182 -3.99 -2.70 -17.03
CA PRO A 182 -4.00 -1.70 -15.97
C PRO A 182 -2.72 -1.71 -15.14
N LEU A 183 -2.09 -0.55 -15.01
CA LEU A 183 -0.82 -0.36 -14.32
C LEU A 183 -1.00 0.55 -13.11
N THR A 184 -0.85 -0.02 -11.93
CA THR A 184 -0.76 0.72 -10.68
C THR A 184 0.68 1.05 -10.37
N VAL A 185 0.96 2.27 -9.92
CA VAL A 185 2.29 2.68 -9.45
C VAL A 185 2.23 2.97 -7.96
N LYS A 186 3.00 2.22 -7.19
CA LYS A 186 3.12 2.40 -5.74
C LYS A 186 4.33 3.26 -5.42
N LEU A 187 4.06 4.45 -4.89
CA LEU A 187 5.05 5.47 -4.63
C LEU A 187 5.67 5.34 -3.23
N THR A 188 6.90 5.82 -3.11
CA THR A 188 7.62 5.82 -1.85
C THR A 188 7.08 6.88 -0.88
N SER A 189 7.15 6.59 0.43
CA SER A 189 6.93 7.55 1.50
C SER A 189 8.16 8.41 1.82
N GLN A 190 9.30 8.12 1.17
CA GLN A 190 10.60 8.75 1.44
C GLN A 190 10.90 9.94 0.50
N SER A 191 9.90 10.47 -0.16
CA SER A 191 10.02 11.69 -0.97
C SER A 191 9.68 12.92 -0.13
N GLY A 192 10.39 14.02 -0.37
CA GLY A 192 10.00 15.33 0.14
C GLY A 192 8.74 15.89 -0.53
N ASP A 193 8.41 15.41 -1.74
CA ASP A 193 7.21 15.80 -2.49
C ASP A 193 6.57 14.58 -3.19
N PRO A 194 5.74 13.81 -2.48
CA PRO A 194 4.96 12.71 -3.07
C PRO A 194 3.99 13.15 -4.19
N LEU A 195 3.54 14.41 -4.19
CA LEU A 195 2.67 14.93 -5.26
C LEU A 195 3.44 15.03 -6.59
N ALA A 196 4.66 15.54 -6.58
CA ALA A 196 5.48 15.60 -7.77
C ALA A 196 5.76 14.19 -8.35
N LEU A 197 5.98 13.18 -7.48
CA LEU A 197 6.11 11.79 -7.93
C LEU A 197 4.82 11.29 -8.58
N ALA A 198 3.66 11.62 -7.98
CA ALA A 198 2.35 11.21 -8.47
C ALA A 198 2.04 11.82 -9.85
N GLU A 199 2.31 13.11 -10.03
CA GLU A 199 2.15 13.81 -11.32
C GLU A 199 2.99 13.15 -12.41
N GLN A 200 4.25 12.84 -12.14
CA GLN A 200 5.14 12.21 -13.11
C GLN A 200 4.74 10.75 -13.42
N ALA A 201 4.29 10.00 -12.44
CA ALA A 201 3.81 8.64 -12.67
C ALA A 201 2.57 8.63 -13.59
N ILE A 202 1.62 9.55 -13.38
CA ILE A 202 0.43 9.68 -14.25
C ILE A 202 0.83 10.17 -15.65
N ALA A 203 1.70 11.16 -15.75
CA ALA A 203 2.20 11.66 -17.05
C ALA A 203 2.89 10.54 -17.85
N ALA A 204 3.55 9.61 -17.18
CA ALA A 204 4.21 8.45 -17.79
C ALA A 204 3.26 7.27 -18.12
N GLY A 205 1.97 7.38 -17.81
CA GLY A 205 0.95 6.40 -18.19
C GLY A 205 0.55 5.41 -17.09
N ALA A 206 0.76 5.73 -15.81
CA ALA A 206 0.12 4.99 -14.72
C ALA A 206 -1.40 5.20 -14.77
N ASP A 207 -2.17 4.13 -14.61
CA ASP A 207 -3.64 4.20 -14.54
C ASP A 207 -4.12 4.52 -13.13
N MET A 208 -3.38 4.10 -12.10
CA MET A 208 -3.72 4.23 -10.68
C MET A 208 -2.46 4.45 -9.85
N LEU A 209 -2.62 5.07 -8.68
CA LEU A 209 -1.51 5.31 -7.75
C LEU A 209 -1.79 4.72 -6.38
N VAL A 210 -0.78 4.09 -5.77
CA VAL A 210 -0.78 3.72 -4.35
C VAL A 210 0.15 4.66 -3.61
N LEU A 211 -0.36 5.36 -2.60
CA LEU A 211 0.39 6.34 -1.83
C LEU A 211 0.76 5.81 -0.44
N MET A 212 1.96 6.18 -0.04
CA MET A 212 2.54 5.99 1.28
C MET A 212 2.93 4.54 1.61
N GLY A 213 3.86 3.99 0.83
CA GLY A 213 4.55 2.76 1.21
C GLY A 213 5.17 2.84 2.62
N ARG A 214 5.77 1.75 3.11
CA ARG A 214 6.41 1.73 4.43
C ARG A 214 7.57 2.73 4.50
N PHE A 215 7.76 3.31 5.68
CA PHE A 215 8.90 4.19 5.96
C PHE A 215 10.17 3.38 6.22
N GLN A 216 11.32 3.94 5.89
CA GLN A 216 12.59 3.44 6.38
C GLN A 216 12.74 3.86 7.85
N GLY A 217 13.15 2.94 8.70
CA GLY A 217 13.30 3.16 10.13
C GLY A 217 14.57 2.52 10.68
N PHE A 218 14.95 2.99 11.86
CA PHE A 218 16.04 2.45 12.66
C PHE A 218 15.58 2.43 14.12
N MET A 219 15.72 1.30 14.79
CA MET A 219 15.31 1.15 16.17
C MET A 219 16.41 0.47 16.99
N PRO A 220 17.05 1.18 17.92
CA PRO A 220 17.97 0.58 18.88
C PRO A 220 17.21 -0.09 20.04
N ASP A 221 17.70 -1.20 20.49
CA ASP A 221 17.35 -1.78 21.78
C ASP A 221 18.16 -1.08 22.87
N ILE A 222 17.49 -0.52 23.87
CA ILE A 222 18.13 0.31 24.90
C ILE A 222 18.94 -0.51 25.91
N GLU A 223 18.61 -1.78 26.11
CA GLU A 223 19.31 -2.66 27.05
C GLU A 223 20.58 -3.23 26.42
N THR A 224 20.48 -3.69 25.17
CA THR A 224 21.64 -4.27 24.48
C THR A 224 22.50 -3.24 23.75
N MET A 225 21.98 -2.01 23.55
CA MET A 225 22.61 -0.94 22.75
C MET A 225 22.92 -1.37 21.31
N GLN A 226 22.12 -2.30 20.77
CA GLN A 226 22.26 -2.81 19.42
C GLN A 226 20.99 -2.51 18.60
N PRO A 227 21.06 -2.43 17.26
CA PRO A 227 19.87 -2.34 16.43
C PRO A 227 18.99 -3.60 16.59
N ILE A 228 17.70 -3.44 16.84
CA ILE A 228 16.75 -4.57 17.02
C ILE A 228 16.81 -5.56 15.86
N LEU A 229 16.92 -5.08 14.63
CA LEU A 229 17.07 -5.93 13.44
C LEU A 229 18.55 -6.17 13.04
N GLY A 230 19.52 -5.70 13.81
CA GLY A 230 20.93 -5.67 13.38
C GLY A 230 21.21 -4.67 12.25
N SER A 231 20.20 -3.95 11.74
CA SER A 231 20.28 -2.96 10.67
C SER A 231 19.10 -2.00 10.70
N ALA A 232 19.08 -1.02 9.77
CA ALA A 232 17.85 -0.33 9.40
C ALA A 232 16.84 -1.31 8.78
N GLY A 233 15.55 -0.95 8.82
CA GLY A 233 14.47 -1.76 8.28
C GLY A 233 13.31 -0.89 7.76
N ALA A 234 12.26 -1.53 7.28
CA ALA A 234 11.01 -0.87 6.95
C ALA A 234 10.07 -0.89 8.15
N ILE A 235 9.43 0.24 8.41
CA ILE A 235 8.45 0.36 9.48
C ILE A 235 7.12 0.86 8.95
N GLY A 236 6.03 0.32 9.50
CA GLY A 236 4.68 0.76 9.26
C GLY A 236 3.76 0.37 10.39
N GLY A 237 2.79 1.21 10.70
CA GLY A 237 1.88 1.03 11.80
C GLY A 237 0.74 2.03 11.74
N ARG A 238 -0.19 1.95 12.68
CA ARG A 238 -1.35 2.85 12.71
C ARG A 238 -0.97 4.33 12.82
N TRP A 239 0.16 4.63 13.45
CA TRP A 239 0.72 5.98 13.55
C TRP A 239 0.92 6.66 12.19
N ALA A 240 1.13 5.87 11.12
CA ALA A 240 1.32 6.40 9.78
C ALA A 240 0.00 6.86 9.11
N LEU A 241 -1.16 6.48 9.64
CA LEU A 241 -2.46 6.80 9.04
C LEU A 241 -2.65 8.30 8.76
N PRO A 242 -2.42 9.24 9.70
CA PRO A 242 -2.58 10.66 9.43
C PRO A 242 -1.68 11.18 8.30
N LEU A 243 -0.47 10.64 8.17
CA LEU A 243 0.46 11.00 7.10
C LEU A 243 -0.05 10.50 5.74
N THR A 244 -0.54 9.26 5.70
CA THR A 244 -1.18 8.69 4.51
C THR A 244 -2.38 9.52 4.07
N LEU A 245 -3.29 9.85 4.98
CA LEU A 245 -4.49 10.63 4.68
C LEU A 245 -4.15 12.06 4.21
N TYR A 246 -3.11 12.67 4.77
CA TYR A 246 -2.62 13.98 4.31
C TYR A 246 -2.22 13.93 2.83
N TRP A 247 -1.37 12.97 2.43
CA TRP A 247 -0.90 12.89 1.05
C TRP A 247 -1.99 12.44 0.08
N ILE A 248 -2.88 11.53 0.49
CA ILE A 248 -4.07 11.18 -0.29
C ILE A 248 -4.90 12.45 -0.56
N SER A 249 -5.18 13.27 0.47
CA SER A 249 -5.97 14.48 0.30
C SER A 249 -5.31 15.53 -0.57
N LYS A 250 -3.97 15.65 -0.50
CA LYS A 250 -3.19 16.56 -1.35
C LYS A 250 -3.23 16.13 -2.81
N CYS A 251 -2.95 14.87 -3.09
CA CYS A 251 -2.98 14.33 -4.46
C CYS A 251 -4.41 14.36 -5.02
N PHE A 252 -5.43 14.04 -4.22
CA PHE A 252 -6.82 14.11 -4.64
C PHE A 252 -7.26 15.50 -5.08
N LYS A 253 -6.74 16.56 -4.42
CA LYS A 253 -7.04 17.96 -4.80
C LYS A 253 -6.26 18.42 -6.03
N ALA A 254 -5.05 17.94 -6.22
CA ALA A 254 -4.13 18.45 -7.24
C ALA A 254 -4.23 17.67 -8.57
N LEU A 255 -4.42 16.36 -8.51
CA LEU A 255 -4.52 15.51 -9.69
C LEU A 255 -5.94 15.55 -10.30
N PRO A 256 -6.10 15.16 -11.58
CA PRO A 256 -7.43 14.97 -12.17
C PRO A 256 -8.31 14.05 -11.31
N ARG A 257 -9.56 14.42 -11.09
CA ARG A 257 -10.52 13.65 -10.25
C ARG A 257 -10.78 12.24 -10.76
N THR A 258 -10.44 11.98 -12.00
CA THR A 258 -10.50 10.66 -12.63
C THR A 258 -9.31 9.77 -12.27
N THR A 259 -8.25 10.32 -11.64
CA THR A 259 -7.09 9.54 -11.20
C THR A 259 -7.44 8.75 -9.94
N PRO A 260 -7.51 7.41 -9.99
CA PRO A 260 -7.80 6.62 -8.80
C PRO A 260 -6.59 6.59 -7.86
N LEU A 261 -6.82 6.92 -6.61
CA LEU A 261 -5.82 6.86 -5.54
C LEU A 261 -6.14 5.70 -4.61
N LEU A 262 -5.13 4.91 -4.28
CA LEU A 262 -5.17 3.85 -3.29
C LEU A 262 -4.31 4.26 -2.10
N ALA A 263 -4.85 4.11 -0.89
CA ALA A 263 -4.12 4.41 0.33
C ALA A 263 -3.47 3.14 0.89
N THR A 264 -2.21 3.21 1.27
CA THR A 264 -1.57 2.12 2.02
C THR A 264 -0.87 2.68 3.25
N ASN A 265 -0.52 1.80 4.20
CA ASN A 265 0.10 2.13 5.48
C ASN A 265 -0.83 2.85 6.49
N GLY A 266 -1.05 2.20 7.63
CA GLY A 266 -1.83 2.74 8.74
C GLY A 266 -3.22 2.13 8.95
N MET A 267 -3.81 1.47 7.96
CA MET A 267 -5.16 0.90 8.05
C MET A 267 -5.18 -0.35 8.94
N ARG A 268 -6.09 -0.37 9.94
CA ARG A 268 -6.26 -1.47 10.89
C ARG A 268 -7.70 -1.96 11.04
N CYS A 269 -8.68 -1.14 10.70
CA CYS A 269 -10.11 -1.42 10.87
C CYS A 269 -10.96 -0.69 9.82
N GLY A 270 -12.27 -0.95 9.80
CA GLY A 270 -13.20 -0.33 8.86
C GLY A 270 -13.24 1.20 8.94
N ASP A 271 -13.10 1.78 10.13
CA ASP A 271 -13.04 3.24 10.30
C ASP A 271 -11.84 3.87 9.57
N ASP A 272 -10.70 3.17 9.50
CA ASP A 272 -9.53 3.67 8.80
C ASP A 272 -9.74 3.62 7.28
N VAL A 273 -10.46 2.61 6.78
CA VAL A 273 -10.92 2.55 5.37
C VAL A 273 -11.82 3.75 5.06
N ILE A 274 -12.79 4.04 5.91
CA ILE A 274 -13.70 5.18 5.76
C ILE A 274 -12.92 6.50 5.73
N ARG A 275 -11.94 6.67 6.62
CA ARG A 275 -11.07 7.86 6.63
C ARG A 275 -10.29 8.02 5.33
N ALA A 276 -9.79 6.92 4.77
CA ALA A 276 -9.09 6.93 3.49
C ALA A 276 -10.02 7.35 2.33
N LEU A 277 -11.23 6.80 2.26
CA LEU A 277 -12.25 7.21 1.27
C LEU A 277 -12.62 8.70 1.42
N LEU A 278 -12.90 9.16 2.62
CA LEU A 278 -13.18 10.57 2.91
C LEU A 278 -12.03 11.51 2.53
N SER A 279 -10.80 11.02 2.51
CA SER A 279 -9.61 11.78 2.10
C SER A 279 -9.37 11.77 0.59
N GLY A 280 -10.10 10.95 -0.18
CA GLY A 280 -10.02 10.89 -1.65
C GLY A 280 -9.46 9.59 -2.21
N ALA A 281 -9.13 8.60 -1.38
CA ALA A 281 -8.81 7.27 -1.88
C ALA A 281 -10.06 6.59 -2.42
N ARG A 282 -9.89 5.76 -3.47
CA ARG A 282 -10.92 4.86 -3.99
C ARG A 282 -10.74 3.42 -3.50
N GLY A 283 -9.63 3.12 -2.84
CA GLY A 283 -9.36 1.83 -2.23
C GLY A 283 -8.21 1.90 -1.25
N VAL A 284 -8.02 0.81 -0.51
CA VAL A 284 -6.96 0.67 0.49
C VAL A 284 -6.20 -0.63 0.30
N GLU A 285 -4.88 -0.57 0.44
CA GLU A 285 -4.01 -1.73 0.49
C GLU A 285 -3.60 -2.05 1.93
N VAL A 286 -3.86 -3.28 2.36
CA VAL A 286 -3.67 -3.74 3.75
C VAL A 286 -2.69 -4.91 3.80
N ALA A 287 -1.54 -4.73 4.45
CA ALA A 287 -0.53 -5.78 4.66
C ALA A 287 -0.40 -6.17 6.13
N SER A 288 0.12 -5.27 6.97
CA SER A 288 0.47 -5.58 8.35
C SER A 288 -0.73 -5.99 9.22
N ALA A 289 -1.94 -5.50 8.95
CA ALA A 289 -3.13 -5.98 9.65
C ALA A 289 -3.43 -7.45 9.31
N VAL A 290 -3.22 -7.86 8.05
CA VAL A 290 -3.38 -9.27 7.63
C VAL A 290 -2.30 -10.15 8.25
N LEU A 291 -1.05 -9.68 8.31
CA LEU A 291 0.03 -10.41 8.96
C LEU A 291 -0.21 -10.60 10.46
N LEU A 292 -0.77 -9.58 11.13
CA LEU A 292 -1.02 -9.59 12.57
C LEU A 292 -2.23 -10.40 12.99
N ARG A 293 -3.32 -10.32 12.22
CA ARG A 293 -4.64 -10.81 12.63
C ARG A 293 -5.21 -11.88 11.71
N GLY A 294 -4.44 -12.27 10.71
CA GLY A 294 -4.91 -13.16 9.66
C GLY A 294 -5.84 -12.48 8.64
N PRO A 295 -6.20 -13.18 7.56
CA PRO A 295 -6.98 -12.61 6.46
C PRO A 295 -8.42 -12.23 6.85
N GLY A 296 -8.97 -12.76 7.94
CA GLY A 296 -10.32 -12.43 8.44
C GLY A 296 -10.52 -10.93 8.67
N VAL A 297 -9.43 -10.17 8.96
CA VAL A 297 -9.47 -8.73 9.14
C VAL A 297 -10.02 -7.99 7.90
N ILE A 298 -9.88 -8.54 6.70
CA ILE A 298 -10.44 -7.99 5.46
C ILE A 298 -11.96 -7.96 5.54
N GLY A 299 -12.57 -9.07 5.94
CA GLY A 299 -14.03 -9.17 6.15
C GLY A 299 -14.53 -8.25 7.26
N GLU A 300 -13.76 -8.11 8.36
CA GLU A 300 -14.09 -7.19 9.45
C GLU A 300 -14.06 -5.72 9.00
N MET A 301 -13.05 -5.33 8.19
CA MET A 301 -12.97 -3.98 7.62
C MET A 301 -14.16 -3.70 6.70
N PHE A 302 -14.52 -4.68 5.87
CA PHE A 302 -15.68 -4.57 4.99
C PHE A 302 -16.98 -4.41 5.76
N ALA A 303 -17.23 -5.24 6.77
CA ALA A 303 -18.40 -5.14 7.63
C ALA A 303 -18.48 -3.79 8.37
N GLY A 304 -17.34 -3.24 8.80
CA GLY A 304 -17.28 -1.90 9.40
C GLY A 304 -17.66 -0.79 8.41
N LEU A 305 -17.18 -0.87 7.17
CA LEU A 305 -17.54 0.04 6.09
C LEU A 305 -19.03 -0.06 5.76
N GLU A 306 -19.56 -1.27 5.59
CA GLU A 306 -20.99 -1.52 5.31
C GLU A 306 -21.89 -0.93 6.41
N THR A 307 -21.56 -1.24 7.67
CA THR A 307 -22.29 -0.70 8.84
C THR A 307 -22.31 0.84 8.84
N TYR A 308 -21.18 1.47 8.52
CA TYR A 308 -21.10 2.93 8.41
C TYR A 308 -22.00 3.47 7.30
N CYS A 309 -21.95 2.87 6.10
CA CYS A 309 -22.74 3.30 4.95
C CYS A 309 -24.24 3.17 5.25
N LEU A 310 -24.69 2.04 5.81
CA LEU A 310 -26.07 1.83 6.21
C LEU A 310 -26.53 2.89 7.23
N ARG A 311 -25.73 3.13 8.28
CA ARG A 311 -26.05 4.12 9.32
C ARG A 311 -26.14 5.56 8.79
N LYS A 312 -25.35 5.88 7.73
CA LYS A 312 -25.31 7.21 7.11
C LYS A 312 -26.25 7.37 5.91
N GLY A 313 -26.95 6.31 5.51
CA GLY A 313 -27.81 6.32 4.32
C GLY A 313 -27.03 6.48 3.01
N ILE A 314 -25.75 6.06 2.98
CA ILE A 314 -24.90 6.12 1.80
C ILE A 314 -25.26 4.95 0.90
N VAL A 315 -25.59 5.22 -0.34
CA VAL A 315 -25.99 4.21 -1.33
C VAL A 315 -24.78 3.75 -2.16
N ARG A 316 -23.86 4.67 -2.47
CA ARG A 316 -22.66 4.40 -3.27
C ARG A 316 -21.43 4.98 -2.61
N LEU A 317 -20.28 4.29 -2.71
CA LEU A 317 -19.01 4.78 -2.13
C LEU A 317 -18.55 6.11 -2.73
N ASP A 318 -18.83 6.36 -4.01
CA ASP A 318 -18.48 7.64 -4.67
C ASP A 318 -19.04 8.87 -3.94
N GLU A 319 -20.14 8.71 -3.19
CA GLU A 319 -20.74 9.80 -2.43
C GLU A 319 -19.86 10.32 -1.30
N ILE A 320 -18.90 9.52 -0.83
CA ILE A 320 -18.03 9.91 0.29
C ILE A 320 -16.57 10.11 -0.12
N VAL A 321 -16.18 9.69 -1.33
CA VAL A 321 -14.80 9.84 -1.80
C VAL A 321 -14.42 11.32 -1.85
N GLY A 322 -13.42 11.69 -1.06
CA GLY A 322 -12.87 13.04 -1.02
C GLY A 322 -13.70 14.09 -0.26
N ARG A 323 -14.84 13.74 0.34
CA ARG A 323 -15.70 14.72 1.04
C ARG A 323 -14.97 15.53 2.11
N ALA A 324 -14.10 14.89 2.90
CA ALA A 324 -13.34 15.60 3.92
C ALA A 324 -12.21 16.43 3.30
N ALA A 325 -11.59 15.92 2.23
CA ALA A 325 -10.56 16.66 1.50
C ALA A 325 -11.13 17.93 0.87
N ASP A 326 -12.32 17.86 0.25
CA ASP A 326 -12.99 19.02 -0.36
C ASP A 326 -13.45 20.04 0.68
N ALA A 327 -13.89 19.58 1.84
CA ALA A 327 -14.31 20.44 2.96
C ALA A 327 -13.11 21.11 3.68
N ALA A 328 -11.88 20.61 3.49
CA ALA A 328 -10.71 21.14 4.17
C ALA A 328 -10.31 22.53 3.62
N LEU A 329 -10.35 23.53 4.48
CA LEU A 329 -9.93 24.89 4.19
C LEU A 329 -8.40 25.00 4.18
N GLY A 330 -7.88 25.92 3.37
CA GLY A 330 -6.49 26.35 3.48
C GLY A 330 -6.24 27.07 4.82
N TYR A 331 -5.02 27.00 5.34
CA TYR A 331 -4.67 27.57 6.65
C TYR A 331 -5.06 29.04 6.78
N GLY A 332 -4.86 29.85 5.74
CA GLY A 332 -5.24 31.26 5.73
C GLY A 332 -6.73 31.58 5.65
N ALA A 333 -7.57 30.58 5.37
CA ALA A 333 -9.03 30.73 5.31
C ALA A 333 -9.72 30.31 6.62
N LEU A 334 -8.96 29.85 7.62
CA LEU A 334 -9.52 29.43 8.90
C LEU A 334 -9.93 30.65 9.73
N ALA A 335 -11.13 30.60 10.31
CA ALA A 335 -11.58 31.62 11.24
C ALA A 335 -10.76 31.57 12.55
N PRO A 336 -10.43 32.72 13.16
CA PRO A 336 -9.74 32.76 14.44
C PRO A 336 -10.54 32.02 15.53
N VAL A 337 -9.86 31.13 16.26
CA VAL A 337 -10.46 30.46 17.43
C VAL A 337 -10.26 31.34 18.64
N LYS A 338 -11.36 31.92 19.19
CA LYS A 338 -11.33 32.64 20.47
C LYS A 338 -11.19 31.61 21.59
N ARG A 339 -10.03 31.57 22.25
CA ARG A 339 -9.80 30.75 23.43
C ARG A 339 -9.49 31.62 24.63
N THR A 340 -10.09 31.31 25.77
CA THR A 340 -9.81 31.94 27.05
C THR A 340 -8.76 31.18 27.85
N SER A 341 -8.47 29.95 27.49
CA SER A 341 -7.43 29.09 28.13
C SER A 341 -6.98 27.98 27.19
N TYR A 342 -5.80 27.45 27.42
CA TYR A 342 -5.23 26.29 26.76
C TYR A 342 -5.11 25.10 27.72
N PRO A 343 -5.13 23.85 27.23
CA PRO A 343 -5.00 22.67 28.10
C PRO A 343 -3.73 22.64 28.95
N TRP A 344 -2.66 23.27 28.49
CA TRP A 344 -1.36 23.35 29.19
C TRP A 344 -1.27 24.49 30.20
N ASP A 345 -2.22 25.41 30.27
CA ASP A 345 -2.23 26.50 31.26
C ASP A 345 -2.21 25.96 32.69
N ARG A 346 -2.70 24.73 32.90
CA ARG A 346 -2.64 24.00 34.17
C ARG A 346 -1.23 23.76 34.69
N PHE A 347 -0.21 23.81 33.80
CA PHE A 347 1.19 23.61 34.17
C PHE A 347 1.94 24.94 34.39
N ILE A 348 1.33 26.07 34.08
CA ILE A 348 1.95 27.39 34.11
C ILE A 348 1.48 28.20 35.34
N ARG A 349 0.46 27.71 36.07
CA ARG A 349 -0.11 28.35 37.27
C ARG A 349 0.63 27.93 38.52
#